data_21d861ff3196b99781d580f791190d3a
#
_entry.id   21d861ff3196b99781d580f791190d3a
#
_cell.length_a   1.000
_cell.length_b   1.000
_cell.length_c   1.000
_cell.angle_alpha   90.00
_cell.angle_beta   90.00
_cell.angle_gamma   90.00
#
_symmetry.space_group_name_H-M   'P 1'
#
loop_
_entity.id
_entity.type
_entity.pdbx_description
1 polymer ?
#
loop_
_entity_poly.entity_id
_entity_poly.type
_entity_poly.pdbx_seq_one_letter_code
_entity_poly.pdbx_strand_id
1 'polypeptide(L)'
;MIAVCGIDPGVIHTGCVEILFNPETSNISVSSEVVEGIDVEKIKTFTQDADRVFVEAYKPRSNFAVDTYMQESIGELKKALPSATFLNNMGIKKIVTVPLMQLLEVYNFDTPTHHQDLRSAARILLFGMIKDPVLNKLLTDIVRNHEETT
;
A
#
# COMPACT_ATOMS: atom_id res chain seq x y z
N MET A 1 17.05 7.37 2.15
CA MET A 1 15.61 7.27 1.82
C MET A 1 15.14 5.83 1.97
N ILE A 2 13.97 5.65 2.49
CA ILE A 2 13.34 4.33 2.60
C ILE A 2 12.06 4.36 1.79
N ALA A 3 11.92 3.46 0.83
CA ALA A 3 10.77 3.36 -0.07
C ALA A 3 9.88 2.19 0.35
N VAL A 4 8.61 2.48 0.62
CA VAL A 4 7.62 1.46 1.00
C VAL A 4 6.44 1.55 0.04
N CYS A 5 6.02 0.42 -0.50
CA CYS A 5 4.88 0.33 -1.39
C CYS A 5 3.72 -0.42 -0.75
N GLY A 6 2.52 -0.01 -1.10
CA GLY A 6 1.28 -0.71 -0.78
C GLY A 6 0.50 -0.99 -2.06
N ILE A 7 -0.03 -2.20 -2.18
CA ILE A 7 -0.77 -2.67 -3.35
C ILE A 7 -2.11 -3.22 -2.89
N ASP A 8 -3.19 -2.72 -3.48
CA ASP A 8 -4.54 -3.26 -3.31
C ASP A 8 -5.00 -3.89 -4.62
N PRO A 9 -4.80 -5.22 -4.79
CA PRO A 9 -5.17 -5.90 -6.02
C PRO A 9 -6.68 -5.94 -6.22
N GLY A 10 -7.14 -5.63 -7.44
CA GLY A 10 -8.55 -5.66 -7.78
C GLY A 10 -8.81 -6.20 -9.17
N VAL A 11 -9.98 -6.79 -9.37
CA VAL A 11 -10.35 -7.40 -10.65
C VAL A 11 -10.48 -6.36 -11.76
N ILE A 12 -10.90 -5.14 -11.43
CA ILE A 12 -11.06 -4.04 -12.39
C ILE A 12 -9.88 -3.08 -12.31
N HIS A 13 -9.53 -2.65 -11.10
CA HIS A 13 -8.43 -1.72 -10.86
C HIS A 13 -7.60 -2.18 -9.66
N THR A 14 -6.29 -2.03 -9.78
CA THR A 14 -5.33 -2.23 -8.69
C THR A 14 -4.78 -0.89 -8.28
N GLY A 15 -4.87 -0.55 -7.00
CA GLY A 15 -4.25 0.65 -6.45
C GLY A 15 -2.82 0.39 -6.04
N CYS A 16 -1.92 1.31 -6.39
CA CYS A 16 -0.51 1.26 -6.03
C CYS A 16 -0.09 2.59 -5.41
N VAL A 17 0.49 2.55 -4.23
CA VAL A 17 0.99 3.74 -3.53
C VAL A 17 2.42 3.47 -3.06
N GLU A 18 3.29 4.46 -3.25
CA GLU A 18 4.64 4.44 -2.69
C GLU A 18 4.85 5.67 -1.84
N ILE A 19 5.44 5.49 -0.68
CA ILE A 19 5.90 6.59 0.17
C ILE A 19 7.42 6.46 0.30
N LEU A 20 8.12 7.56 -0.02
CA LEU A 20 9.55 7.70 0.26
C LEU A 20 9.68 8.44 1.58
N PHE A 21 10.38 7.83 2.52
CA PHE A 21 10.65 8.42 3.83
C PHE A 21 12.10 8.83 3.94
N ASN A 22 12.35 10.07 4.37
CA ASN A 22 13.68 10.50 4.76
C ASN A 22 13.80 10.43 6.28
N PRO A 23 14.53 9.45 6.84
CA PRO A 23 14.62 9.30 8.30
C PRO A 23 15.35 10.44 9.01
N GLU A 24 16.18 11.17 8.30
CA GLU A 24 16.93 12.30 8.89
C GLU A 24 16.08 13.57 9.00
N THR A 25 15.30 13.88 7.98
CA THR A 25 14.50 15.10 7.92
C THR A 25 13.03 14.90 8.24
N SER A 26 12.56 13.66 8.26
CA SER A 26 11.15 13.27 8.36
C SER A 26 10.31 13.73 7.17
N ASN A 27 10.92 14.16 6.09
CA ASN A 27 10.20 14.48 4.86
C ASN A 27 9.67 13.21 4.20
N ILE A 28 8.50 13.33 3.58
CA ILE A 28 7.87 12.26 2.82
C ILE A 28 7.59 12.72 1.40
N SER A 29 7.57 11.77 0.47
CA SER A 29 7.16 11.98 -0.90
C SER A 29 6.27 10.83 -1.32
N VAL A 30 5.10 11.13 -1.89
CA VAL A 30 4.08 10.13 -2.24
C VAL A 30 3.94 10.03 -3.75
N SER A 31 3.96 8.81 -4.26
CA SER A 31 3.66 8.48 -5.66
C SER A 31 2.51 7.48 -5.68
N SER A 32 1.68 7.56 -6.70
CA SER A 32 0.54 6.66 -6.83
C SER A 32 0.27 6.32 -8.29
N GLU A 33 -0.32 5.14 -8.51
CA GLU A 33 -0.73 4.68 -9.83
C GLU A 33 -1.94 3.75 -9.67
N VAL A 34 -2.90 3.86 -10.59
CA VAL A 34 -4.00 2.90 -10.71
C VAL A 34 -3.77 2.08 -11.97
N VAL A 35 -3.75 0.78 -11.80
CA VAL A 35 -3.49 -0.19 -12.87
C VAL A 35 -4.78 -0.93 -13.19
N GLU A 36 -5.06 -1.18 -14.48
CA GLU A 36 -6.22 -1.98 -14.89
C GLU A 36 -6.01 -3.44 -14.52
N GLY A 37 -6.96 -4.01 -13.78
CA GLY A 37 -6.88 -5.38 -13.29
C GLY A 37 -5.62 -5.62 -12.46
N ILE A 38 -5.11 -6.85 -12.49
CA ILE A 38 -3.83 -7.20 -11.86
C ILE A 38 -2.80 -7.39 -12.98
N ASP A 39 -2.27 -6.26 -13.46
CA ASP A 39 -1.18 -6.25 -14.43
C ASP A 39 0.14 -6.44 -13.71
N VAL A 40 0.62 -7.68 -13.68
CA VAL A 40 1.80 -8.08 -12.91
C VAL A 40 3.04 -7.28 -13.32
N GLU A 41 3.24 -7.06 -14.62
CA GLU A 41 4.41 -6.32 -15.11
C GLU A 41 4.40 -4.86 -14.69
N LYS A 42 3.24 -4.20 -14.73
CA LYS A 42 3.12 -2.81 -14.29
C LYS A 42 3.31 -2.69 -12.78
N ILE A 43 2.76 -3.62 -12.01
CA ILE A 43 2.94 -3.64 -10.55
C ILE A 43 4.41 -3.88 -10.20
N LYS A 44 5.06 -4.81 -10.90
CA LYS A 44 6.49 -5.08 -10.71
C LYS A 44 7.33 -3.85 -11.01
N THR A 45 7.03 -3.14 -12.09
CA THR A 45 7.74 -1.89 -12.45
C THR A 45 7.53 -0.82 -11.39
N PHE A 46 6.30 -0.66 -10.90
CA PHE A 46 5.99 0.32 -9.86
C PHE A 46 6.78 0.06 -8.57
N THR A 47 6.96 -1.21 -8.21
CA THR A 47 7.57 -1.60 -6.93
C THR A 47 9.07 -1.91 -7.03
N GLN A 48 9.69 -1.76 -8.20
CA GLN A 48 11.03 -2.27 -8.46
C GLN A 48 12.11 -1.69 -7.54
N ASP A 49 11.98 -0.44 -7.11
CA ASP A 49 12.97 0.23 -6.25
C ASP A 49 12.54 0.29 -4.78
N ALA A 50 11.47 -0.39 -4.41
CA ALA A 50 10.96 -0.37 -3.05
C ALA A 50 11.81 -1.26 -2.12
N ASP A 51 12.05 -0.75 -0.92
CA ASP A 51 12.70 -1.54 0.15
C ASP A 51 11.74 -2.57 0.74
N ARG A 52 10.46 -2.22 0.81
CA ARG A 52 9.42 -3.11 1.32
C ARG A 52 8.15 -2.95 0.50
N VAL A 53 7.47 -4.06 0.24
CA VAL A 53 6.20 -4.08 -0.49
C VAL A 53 5.18 -4.86 0.33
N PHE A 54 4.04 -4.22 0.59
CA PHE A 54 2.90 -4.82 1.27
C PHE A 54 1.73 -4.92 0.30
N VAL A 55 1.15 -6.11 0.23
CA VAL A 55 0.03 -6.40 -0.68
C VAL A 55 -1.15 -6.88 0.15
N GLU A 56 -2.33 -6.36 -0.12
CA GLU A 56 -3.54 -6.84 0.53
C GLU A 56 -3.85 -8.25 0.03
N ALA A 57 -4.00 -9.19 0.97
CA ALA A 57 -4.34 -10.57 0.64
C ALA A 57 -5.79 -10.67 0.20
N TYR A 58 -6.03 -11.41 -0.87
CA TYR A 58 -7.39 -11.64 -1.37
C TYR A 58 -8.13 -12.64 -0.50
N LYS A 59 -9.40 -12.31 -0.19
CA LYS A 59 -10.30 -13.19 0.52
C LYS A 59 -11.42 -13.63 -0.43
N PRO A 60 -11.54 -14.93 -0.74
CA PRO A 60 -12.60 -15.43 -1.62
C PRO A 60 -14.00 -15.07 -1.11
N ARG A 61 -14.90 -14.69 -2.03
CA ARG A 61 -16.25 -14.21 -1.72
C ARG A 61 -17.35 -15.08 -2.35
N SER A 62 -17.02 -16.30 -2.75
CA SER A 62 -17.96 -17.24 -3.35
C SER A 62 -18.49 -16.83 -4.73
N ASN A 63 -17.79 -15.94 -5.44
CA ASN A 63 -18.04 -15.65 -6.85
C ASN A 63 -16.99 -16.40 -7.66
N PHE A 64 -17.35 -17.52 -8.25
CA PHE A 64 -16.41 -18.45 -8.88
C PHE A 64 -15.51 -17.79 -9.92
N ALA A 65 -16.06 -16.98 -10.82
CA ALA A 65 -15.27 -16.36 -11.89
C ALA A 65 -14.28 -15.34 -11.34
N VAL A 66 -14.72 -14.47 -10.40
CA VAL A 66 -13.87 -13.47 -9.76
C VAL A 66 -12.81 -14.14 -8.89
N ASP A 67 -13.20 -15.14 -8.09
CA ASP A 67 -12.25 -15.83 -7.22
C ASP A 67 -11.18 -16.56 -8.02
N THR A 68 -11.53 -17.18 -9.15
CA THR A 68 -10.57 -17.86 -10.01
C THR A 68 -9.56 -16.86 -10.58
N TYR A 69 -10.03 -15.75 -11.14
CA TYR A 69 -9.18 -14.69 -11.67
C TYR A 69 -8.23 -14.15 -10.60
N MET A 70 -8.78 -13.84 -9.42
CA MET A 70 -7.99 -13.24 -8.33
C MET A 70 -6.94 -14.23 -7.82
N GLN A 71 -7.30 -15.48 -7.60
CA GLN A 71 -6.36 -16.49 -7.10
C GLN A 71 -5.21 -16.73 -8.08
N GLU A 72 -5.50 -16.85 -9.38
CA GLU A 72 -4.48 -17.04 -10.41
C GLU A 72 -3.57 -15.83 -10.52
N SER A 73 -4.17 -14.63 -10.58
CA SER A 73 -3.41 -13.37 -10.71
C SER A 73 -2.56 -13.08 -9.48
N ILE A 74 -3.09 -13.31 -8.28
CA ILE A 74 -2.32 -13.17 -7.04
C ILE A 74 -1.20 -14.20 -6.99
N GLY A 75 -1.43 -15.43 -7.46
CA GLY A 75 -0.38 -16.45 -7.56
C GLY A 75 0.77 -16.00 -8.45
N GLU A 76 0.48 -15.39 -9.60
CA GLU A 76 1.50 -14.84 -10.49
C GLU A 76 2.21 -13.64 -9.85
N LEU A 77 1.45 -12.78 -9.16
CA LEU A 77 2.02 -11.63 -8.47
C LEU A 77 2.99 -12.06 -7.37
N LYS A 78 2.67 -13.10 -6.62
CA LYS A 78 3.57 -13.67 -5.60
C LYS A 78 4.88 -14.17 -6.21
N LYS A 79 4.84 -14.76 -7.40
CA LYS A 79 6.04 -15.19 -8.11
C LYS A 79 6.89 -14.00 -8.58
N ALA A 80 6.23 -12.94 -9.04
CA ALA A 80 6.90 -11.74 -9.53
C ALA A 80 7.47 -10.88 -8.41
N LEU A 81 6.87 -10.91 -7.22
CA LEU A 81 7.27 -10.13 -6.04
C LEU A 81 7.57 -11.08 -4.86
N PRO A 82 8.66 -11.87 -4.94
CA PRO A 82 8.92 -12.89 -3.92
C PRO A 82 9.22 -12.32 -2.53
N SER A 83 9.63 -11.05 -2.46
CA SER A 83 9.93 -10.38 -1.18
C SER A 83 8.75 -9.61 -0.61
N ALA A 84 7.63 -9.55 -1.31
CA ALA A 84 6.44 -8.85 -0.83
C ALA A 84 5.77 -9.60 0.32
N THR A 85 5.21 -8.85 1.25
CA THR A 85 4.42 -9.38 2.36
C THR A 85 2.94 -9.22 2.04
N PHE A 86 2.20 -10.33 2.03
CA PHE A 86 0.75 -10.32 1.79
C PHE A 86 0.04 -10.29 3.14
N LEU A 87 -0.81 -9.29 3.36
CA LEU A 87 -1.42 -9.00 4.65
C LEU A 87 -2.94 -9.10 4.59
N ASN A 88 -3.52 -9.74 5.60
CA ASN A 88 -4.96 -9.71 5.83
C ASN A 88 -5.35 -8.32 6.35
N ASN A 89 -6.44 -7.76 5.85
CA ASN A 89 -6.90 -6.41 6.20
C ASN A 89 -7.82 -6.36 7.43
N MET A 90 -7.96 -7.45 8.18
CA MET A 90 -8.86 -7.50 9.34
C MET A 90 -8.47 -6.43 10.38
N GLY A 91 -9.44 -5.56 10.73
CA GLY A 91 -9.23 -4.50 11.70
C GLY A 91 -8.41 -3.32 11.20
N ILE A 92 -8.06 -3.28 9.92
CA ILE A 92 -7.15 -2.27 9.36
C ILE A 92 -7.66 -0.83 9.58
N LYS A 93 -8.96 -0.58 9.46
CA LYS A 93 -9.53 0.77 9.60
C LYS A 93 -9.47 1.31 11.03
N LYS A 94 -9.38 0.44 12.01
CA LYS A 94 -9.21 0.84 13.43
C LYS A 94 -7.77 1.23 13.75
N ILE A 95 -6.82 0.66 13.02
CA ILE A 95 -5.39 0.87 13.22
C ILE A 95 -4.87 1.98 12.33
N VAL A 96 -5.21 1.94 11.03
CA VAL A 96 -4.85 2.97 10.06
C VAL A 96 -6.05 3.90 9.91
N THR A 97 -6.04 4.97 10.70
CA THR A 97 -7.16 5.92 10.76
C THR A 97 -7.04 6.99 9.68
N VAL A 98 -8.18 7.64 9.37
CA VAL A 98 -8.19 8.75 8.38
C VAL A 98 -7.27 9.88 8.82
N PRO A 99 -7.25 10.33 10.10
CA PRO A 99 -6.30 11.36 10.51
C PRO A 99 -4.82 11.00 10.26
N LEU A 100 -4.44 9.74 10.48
CA LEU A 100 -3.08 9.29 10.16
C LEU A 100 -2.81 9.39 8.67
N MET A 101 -3.74 8.94 7.83
CA MET A 101 -3.60 9.01 6.38
C MET A 101 -3.52 10.46 5.89
N GLN A 102 -4.30 11.35 6.45
CA GLN A 102 -4.25 12.79 6.12
C GLN A 102 -2.93 13.41 6.52
N LEU A 103 -2.41 13.07 7.69
CA LEU A 103 -1.12 13.57 8.17
C LEU A 103 0.03 13.17 7.23
N LEU A 104 -0.04 11.96 6.66
CA LEU A 104 0.98 11.44 5.75
C LEU A 104 0.65 11.70 4.27
N GLU A 105 -0.37 12.49 3.98
CA GLU A 105 -0.75 12.91 2.63
C GLU A 105 -1.14 11.74 1.71
N VAL A 106 -1.75 10.68 2.28
CA VAL A 106 -2.18 9.50 1.54
C VAL A 106 -3.69 9.27 1.64
N TYR A 107 -4.46 10.32 1.82
CA TYR A 107 -5.92 10.25 1.85
C TYR A 107 -6.56 10.92 0.64
N ASN A 108 -6.08 12.09 0.23
CA ASN A 108 -6.52 12.79 -0.97
C ASN A 108 -5.40 12.73 -2.00
N PHE A 109 -5.69 12.11 -3.14
CA PHE A 109 -4.74 11.93 -4.21
C PHE A 109 -5.05 12.89 -5.35
N ASP A 110 -4.03 13.30 -6.10
CA ASP A 110 -4.15 14.18 -7.25
C ASP A 110 -4.64 13.38 -8.47
N THR A 111 -5.87 12.92 -8.39
CA THR A 111 -6.55 12.18 -9.45
C THR A 111 -8.04 12.46 -9.37
N PRO A 112 -8.76 12.59 -10.51
CA PRO A 112 -10.21 12.84 -10.50
C PRO A 112 -11.03 11.63 -10.06
N THR A 113 -10.46 10.41 -10.12
CA THR A 113 -11.17 9.16 -9.84
C THR A 113 -10.28 8.20 -9.05
N HIS A 114 -10.85 7.06 -8.62
CA HIS A 114 -10.11 5.95 -7.98
C HIS A 114 -9.48 6.26 -6.63
N HIS A 115 -10.01 7.26 -5.90
CA HIS A 115 -9.51 7.57 -4.55
C HIS A 115 -9.60 6.37 -3.61
N GLN A 116 -10.65 5.56 -3.71
CA GLN A 116 -10.81 4.39 -2.84
C GLN A 116 -9.74 3.32 -3.08
N ASP A 117 -9.39 3.08 -4.34
CA ASP A 117 -8.33 2.13 -4.69
C ASP A 117 -7.00 2.56 -4.10
N LEU A 118 -6.68 3.85 -4.20
CA LEU A 118 -5.44 4.40 -3.68
C LEU A 118 -5.44 4.47 -2.15
N ARG A 119 -6.57 4.82 -1.53
CA ARG A 119 -6.70 4.81 -0.07
C ARG A 119 -6.54 3.40 0.50
N SER A 120 -7.09 2.40 -0.16
CA SER A 120 -6.92 1.00 0.26
C SER A 120 -5.47 0.56 0.15
N ALA A 121 -4.78 0.92 -0.93
CA ALA A 121 -3.35 0.64 -1.08
C ALA A 121 -2.51 1.34 0.00
N ALA A 122 -2.81 2.61 0.29
CA ALA A 122 -2.12 3.35 1.35
C ALA A 122 -2.37 2.74 2.72
N ARG A 123 -3.59 2.28 3.01
CA ARG A 123 -3.90 1.61 4.27
C ARG A 123 -3.07 0.36 4.47
N ILE A 124 -2.96 -0.49 3.44
CA ILE A 124 -2.18 -1.72 3.57
C ILE A 124 -0.68 -1.42 3.74
N LEU A 125 -0.18 -0.38 3.08
CA LEU A 125 1.19 0.10 3.26
C LEU A 125 1.45 0.47 4.73
N LEU A 126 0.61 1.33 5.29
CA LEU A 126 0.77 1.80 6.67
C LEU A 126 0.54 0.67 7.67
N PHE A 127 -0.42 -0.19 7.40
CA PHE A 127 -0.69 -1.37 8.25
C PHE A 127 0.53 -2.29 8.31
N GLY A 128 1.16 -2.54 7.16
CA GLY A 128 2.40 -3.32 7.09
C GLY A 128 3.53 -2.69 7.88
N MET A 129 3.69 -1.37 7.77
CA MET A 129 4.71 -0.64 8.53
C MET A 129 4.47 -0.74 10.04
N ILE A 130 3.22 -0.61 10.48
CA ILE A 130 2.88 -0.70 11.91
C ILE A 130 3.20 -2.09 12.47
N LYS A 131 3.02 -3.14 11.67
CA LYS A 131 3.30 -4.52 12.09
C LYS A 131 4.79 -4.88 12.05
N ASP A 132 5.61 -4.11 11.35
CA ASP A 132 7.04 -4.35 11.26
C ASP A 132 7.77 -3.52 12.32
N PRO A 133 8.52 -4.13 13.25
CA PRO A 133 9.15 -3.38 14.35
C PRO A 133 10.07 -2.25 13.89
N VAL A 134 10.84 -2.45 12.84
CA VAL A 134 11.78 -1.43 12.32
C VAL A 134 11.01 -0.31 11.64
N LEU A 135 10.06 -0.64 10.78
CA LEU A 135 9.26 0.35 10.05
C LEU A 135 8.29 1.08 10.98
N ASN A 136 7.79 0.41 12.03
CA ASN A 136 6.94 1.05 13.03
C ASN A 136 7.70 2.17 13.75
N LYS A 137 8.95 1.93 14.12
CA LYS A 137 9.78 2.96 14.75
C LYS A 137 9.96 4.15 13.81
N LEU A 138 10.31 3.89 12.56
CA LEU A 138 10.45 4.94 11.55
C LEU A 138 9.16 5.75 11.40
N LEU A 139 8.02 5.07 11.25
CA LEU A 139 6.73 5.72 11.10
C LEU A 139 6.38 6.55 12.34
N THR A 140 6.61 6.01 13.53
CA THR A 140 6.34 6.72 14.79
C THR A 140 7.14 8.01 14.87
N ASP A 141 8.42 7.97 14.54
CA ASP A 141 9.29 9.15 14.56
C ASP A 141 8.83 10.21 13.55
N ILE A 142 8.47 9.78 12.34
CA ILE A 142 7.99 10.68 11.30
C ILE A 142 6.66 11.32 11.67
N VAL A 143 5.71 10.54 12.18
CA VAL A 143 4.40 11.04 12.62
C VAL A 143 4.57 12.06 13.75
N ARG A 144 5.42 11.77 14.72
CA ARG A 144 5.70 12.69 15.82
C ARG A 144 6.23 14.01 15.31
N ASN A 145 7.21 13.99 14.40
CA ASN A 145 7.79 15.21 13.84
C ASN A 145 6.78 16.00 13.00
N HIS A 146 5.91 15.34 12.26
CA HIS A 146 4.85 16.00 11.50
C HIS A 146 3.80 16.63 12.42
N GLU A 147 3.45 15.99 13.52
CA GLU A 147 2.52 16.55 14.52
C GLU A 147 3.10 17.80 15.19
N GLU A 148 4.39 17.80 15.50
CA GLU A 148 5.07 18.93 16.14
C GLU A 148 5.19 20.14 15.22
N THR A 149 5.15 19.96 13.91
CA THR A 149 5.25 21.04 12.92
C THR A 149 3.91 21.57 12.45
N THR A 150 2.82 20.95 12.85
CA THR A 150 1.45 21.40 12.57
C THR A 150 0.80 21.96 13.84
#